data_cfc56d3ed62731189553c23b724d7b13
#
_entry.id   cfc56d3ed62731189553c23b724d7b13
#
_cell.length_a   1.000
_cell.length_b   1.000
_cell.length_c   1.000
_cell.angle_alpha   90.00
_cell.angle_beta   90.00
_cell.angle_gamma   90.00
#
_symmetry.space_group_name_H-M   'P 1'
#
loop_
_entity.id
_entity.type
_entity.pdbx_description
1 polymer ?
#
loop_
_entity_poly.entity_id
_entity_poly.type
_entity_poly.pdbx_seq_one_letter_code
_entity_poly.pdbx_strand_id
1 'polypeptide(L)'
;LEKKITEFLGTEDTILYSSCFDANGGLFETLLSEPDAVISDELNHASIIDGIRLCKAQRFRYKTSDMADLEAKLKEAARARFRMIATDGVFSMDGSIARLGEICELADKYSALVMIDDSHAVGFMGKSGRGTHEHRGVMGRVDVITGTLGKALGGASGGYTSGRKEIIDFLRQRSRPYLFSNTLAPVVAAASLRAIELISSSGELRERLMANTRRFREGMAKLGFQIKPGEHPIVPIMLGDARLAQSMAARMLEKGIYVIGFFYPVVPQGTARIRVQISAAHSEADLDFAMAMFAEAKSELGL
;
A
#
# COMPACT_ATOMS: atom_id res chain seq x y z
N LEU A 1 20.34 2.98 8.38
CA LEU A 1 18.93 2.63 8.15
C LEU A 1 18.80 1.83 6.86
N GLU A 2 19.40 2.24 5.72
CA GLU A 2 19.31 1.54 4.44
C GLU A 2 19.66 0.04 4.55
N LYS A 3 20.82 -0.29 5.13
CA LYS A 3 21.21 -1.68 5.38
C LYS A 3 20.18 -2.47 6.20
N LYS A 4 19.58 -1.82 7.21
CA LYS A 4 18.57 -2.45 8.05
C LYS A 4 17.27 -2.74 7.30
N ILE A 5 16.85 -1.84 6.42
CA ILE A 5 15.69 -2.06 5.53
C ILE A 5 15.99 -3.18 4.54
N THR A 6 17.18 -3.18 3.91
CA THR A 6 17.64 -4.23 3.00
C THR A 6 17.57 -5.61 3.64
N GLU A 7 18.15 -5.76 4.84
CA GLU A 7 18.11 -7.01 5.61
C GLU A 7 16.68 -7.42 5.97
N PHE A 8 15.87 -6.45 6.39
CA PHE A 8 14.49 -6.71 6.80
C PHE A 8 13.62 -7.15 5.63
N LEU A 9 13.73 -6.51 4.46
CA LEU A 9 12.96 -6.85 3.26
C LEU A 9 13.52 -8.06 2.50
N GLY A 10 14.80 -8.40 2.72
CA GLY A 10 15.48 -9.46 1.98
C GLY A 10 15.80 -9.08 0.54
N THR A 11 16.16 -7.82 0.32
CA THR A 11 16.57 -7.26 -0.96
C THR A 11 18.10 -7.14 -1.05
N GLU A 12 18.63 -6.53 -2.11
CA GLU A 12 20.08 -6.39 -2.30
C GLU A 12 20.62 -5.05 -1.82
N ASP A 13 19.86 -3.95 -1.99
CA ASP A 13 20.20 -2.61 -1.49
C ASP A 13 18.95 -1.74 -1.32
N THR A 14 19.13 -0.59 -0.67
CA THR A 14 18.05 0.38 -0.35
C THR A 14 18.58 1.80 -0.44
N ILE A 15 17.76 2.71 -0.95
CA ILE A 15 17.97 4.17 -0.99
C ILE A 15 16.83 4.88 -0.26
N LEU A 16 17.15 5.90 0.54
CA LEU A 16 16.18 6.69 1.31
C LEU A 16 15.74 7.94 0.56
N TYR A 17 14.48 8.34 0.82
CA TYR A 17 13.87 9.58 0.35
C TYR A 17 13.16 10.30 1.49
N SER A 18 12.84 11.58 1.30
CA SER A 18 12.06 12.38 2.27
C SER A 18 10.62 11.87 2.43
N SER A 19 10.09 11.20 1.42
CA SER A 19 8.78 10.52 1.45
C SER A 19 8.73 9.36 0.46
N CYS A 20 7.74 8.47 0.60
CA CYS A 20 7.46 7.46 -0.43
C CYS A 20 6.91 8.09 -1.71
N PHE A 21 6.28 9.27 -1.61
CA PHE A 21 5.87 10.03 -2.78
C PHE A 21 7.08 10.40 -3.64
N ASP A 22 8.16 10.89 -3.02
CA ASP A 22 9.42 11.21 -3.69
C ASP A 22 10.11 9.97 -4.24
N ALA A 23 10.06 8.85 -3.51
CA ALA A 23 10.59 7.56 -3.97
C ALA A 23 9.92 7.12 -5.28
N ASN A 24 8.58 7.14 -5.33
CA ASN A 24 7.81 6.79 -6.51
C ASN A 24 7.99 7.83 -7.63
N GLY A 25 8.04 9.13 -7.30
CA GLY A 25 8.27 10.22 -8.24
C GLY A 25 9.62 10.13 -8.94
N GLY A 26 10.66 9.67 -8.23
CA GLY A 26 12.03 9.55 -8.75
C GLY A 26 12.36 8.21 -9.41
N LEU A 27 11.44 7.24 -9.42
CA LEU A 27 11.69 5.87 -9.89
C LEU A 27 11.60 5.76 -11.42
N PHE A 28 10.43 6.04 -11.97
CA PHE A 28 10.09 5.69 -13.35
C PHE A 28 10.88 6.48 -14.39
N GLU A 29 11.00 7.81 -14.22
CA GLU A 29 11.77 8.67 -15.14
C GLU A 29 13.27 8.36 -15.12
N THR A 30 13.76 7.81 -13.99
CA THR A 30 15.17 7.42 -13.87
C THR A 30 15.46 6.12 -14.58
N LEU A 31 14.58 5.13 -14.46
CA LEU A 31 14.82 3.76 -14.97
C LEU A 31 14.39 3.57 -16.42
N LEU A 32 13.34 4.27 -16.86
CA LEU A 32 12.66 3.98 -18.11
C LEU A 32 12.62 5.22 -19.02
N SER A 33 12.60 4.96 -20.33
CA SER A 33 12.59 5.99 -21.38
C SER A 33 11.64 5.61 -22.52
N GLU A 34 11.60 6.39 -23.61
CA GLU A 34 10.65 6.22 -24.73
C GLU A 34 10.52 4.79 -25.30
N PRO A 35 11.61 3.99 -25.46
CA PRO A 35 11.49 2.63 -25.98
C PRO A 35 10.96 1.61 -24.96
N ASP A 36 10.70 2.03 -23.72
CA ASP A 36 10.29 1.16 -22.63
C ASP A 36 8.78 1.28 -22.37
N ALA A 37 8.22 0.40 -21.53
CA ALA A 37 6.81 0.39 -21.15
C ALA A 37 6.61 0.24 -19.67
N VAL A 38 5.61 0.97 -19.11
CA VAL A 38 5.06 0.76 -17.78
C VAL A 38 3.64 0.21 -17.91
N ILE A 39 3.37 -0.90 -17.23
CA ILE A 39 2.06 -1.54 -17.16
C ILE A 39 1.55 -1.33 -15.72
N SER A 40 0.67 -0.35 -15.54
CA SER A 40 0.23 0.14 -14.22
C SER A 40 -1.16 -0.37 -13.86
N ASP A 41 -1.35 -0.81 -12.61
CA ASP A 41 -2.69 -1.03 -12.07
C ASP A 41 -3.50 0.29 -12.07
N GLU A 42 -4.79 0.23 -12.38
CA GLU A 42 -5.64 1.41 -12.52
C GLU A 42 -5.93 2.14 -11.19
N LEU A 43 -5.86 1.43 -10.06
CA LEU A 43 -6.12 1.98 -8.72
C LEU A 43 -4.84 2.26 -7.93
N ASN A 44 -3.69 2.28 -8.58
CA ASN A 44 -2.44 2.64 -7.94
C ASN A 44 -2.50 3.99 -7.23
N HIS A 45 -1.73 4.12 -6.17
CA HIS A 45 -1.58 5.37 -5.42
C HIS A 45 -1.16 6.54 -6.33
N ALA A 46 -1.63 7.76 -6.00
CA ALA A 46 -1.35 8.97 -6.76
C ALA A 46 0.13 9.19 -7.05
N SER A 47 1.03 8.84 -6.13
CA SER A 47 2.49 8.98 -6.30
C SER A 47 3.04 8.08 -7.42
N ILE A 48 2.51 6.87 -7.59
CA ILE A 48 2.86 5.98 -8.71
C ILE A 48 2.34 6.58 -10.03
N ILE A 49 1.08 7.03 -10.03
CA ILE A 49 0.46 7.66 -11.21
C ILE A 49 1.26 8.89 -11.64
N ASP A 50 1.63 9.75 -10.71
CA ASP A 50 2.39 10.97 -11.00
C ASP A 50 3.84 10.67 -11.39
N GLY A 51 4.48 9.70 -10.74
CA GLY A 51 5.81 9.22 -11.15
C GLY A 51 5.82 8.68 -12.59
N ILE A 52 4.79 7.91 -12.97
CA ILE A 52 4.62 7.44 -14.34
C ILE A 52 4.33 8.60 -15.32
N ARG A 53 3.62 9.65 -14.90
CA ARG A 53 3.39 10.85 -15.72
C ARG A 53 4.66 11.63 -16.04
N LEU A 54 5.63 11.63 -15.15
CA LEU A 54 6.94 12.25 -15.37
C LEU A 54 7.81 11.43 -16.33
N CYS A 55 7.57 10.13 -16.44
CA CYS A 55 8.32 9.24 -17.31
C CYS A 55 7.90 9.37 -18.79
N LYS A 56 8.84 9.19 -19.72
CA LYS A 56 8.59 9.18 -21.17
C LYS A 56 8.24 7.80 -21.72
N ALA A 57 8.29 6.74 -20.93
CA ALA A 57 7.94 5.39 -21.36
C ALA A 57 6.48 5.28 -21.81
N GLN A 58 6.19 4.30 -22.65
CA GLN A 58 4.84 3.96 -23.06
C GLN A 58 4.03 3.53 -21.84
N ARG A 59 2.77 3.95 -21.75
CA ARG A 59 1.91 3.73 -20.56
C ARG A 59 0.75 2.85 -20.92
N PHE A 60 0.66 1.72 -20.25
CA PHE A 60 -0.47 0.79 -20.30
C PHE A 60 -1.11 0.70 -18.93
N ARG A 61 -2.44 0.68 -18.89
CA ARG A 61 -3.19 0.56 -17.64
C ARG A 61 -4.06 -0.68 -17.70
N TYR A 62 -4.00 -1.51 -16.67
CA TYR A 62 -4.83 -2.71 -16.54
C TYR A 62 -5.80 -2.57 -15.37
N LYS A 63 -6.94 -3.26 -15.46
CA LYS A 63 -7.96 -3.28 -14.42
C LYS A 63 -7.44 -3.97 -13.17
N THR A 64 -7.69 -3.35 -12.01
CA THR A 64 -7.20 -3.84 -10.71
C THR A 64 -7.51 -5.31 -10.48
N SER A 65 -6.47 -6.08 -10.17
CA SER A 65 -6.54 -7.52 -9.93
C SER A 65 -7.06 -8.37 -11.11
N ASP A 66 -7.14 -7.83 -12.31
CA ASP A 66 -7.50 -8.56 -13.54
C ASP A 66 -6.23 -9.04 -14.26
N MET A 67 -5.87 -10.30 -14.01
CA MET A 67 -4.65 -10.88 -14.59
C MET A 67 -4.76 -11.14 -16.09
N ALA A 68 -5.97 -11.31 -16.61
CA ALA A 68 -6.18 -11.45 -18.05
C ALA A 68 -5.96 -10.12 -18.77
N ASP A 69 -6.43 -9.01 -18.18
CA ASP A 69 -6.17 -7.69 -18.72
C ASP A 69 -4.69 -7.30 -18.59
N LEU A 70 -4.04 -7.64 -17.45
CA LEU A 70 -2.59 -7.47 -17.29
C LEU A 70 -1.82 -8.22 -18.38
N GLU A 71 -2.16 -9.47 -18.67
CA GLU A 71 -1.52 -10.24 -19.74
C GLU A 71 -1.75 -9.61 -21.12
N ALA A 72 -2.96 -9.12 -21.39
CA ALA A 72 -3.26 -8.41 -22.63
C ALA A 72 -2.37 -7.16 -22.78
N LYS A 73 -2.18 -6.37 -21.72
CA LYS A 73 -1.31 -5.19 -21.74
C LYS A 73 0.17 -5.53 -21.90
N LEU A 74 0.63 -6.63 -21.33
CA LEU A 74 1.99 -7.14 -21.55
C LEU A 74 2.21 -7.55 -23.01
N LYS A 75 1.21 -8.16 -23.67
CA LYS A 75 1.26 -8.47 -25.11
C LYS A 75 1.26 -7.20 -25.96
N GLU A 76 0.44 -6.20 -25.65
CA GLU A 76 0.46 -4.89 -26.31
C GLU A 76 1.84 -4.23 -26.23
N ALA A 77 2.51 -4.35 -25.05
CA ALA A 77 3.85 -3.81 -24.81
C ALA A 77 5.01 -4.68 -25.32
N ALA A 78 4.75 -5.72 -26.13
CA ALA A 78 5.76 -6.72 -26.54
C ALA A 78 6.97 -6.13 -27.28
N ARG A 79 6.80 -4.98 -27.95
CA ARG A 79 7.88 -4.29 -28.68
C ARG A 79 8.74 -3.39 -27.80
N ALA A 80 8.36 -3.15 -26.56
CA ALA A 80 9.14 -2.33 -25.63
C ALA A 80 10.47 -3.03 -25.30
N ARG A 81 11.55 -2.23 -25.17
CA ARG A 81 12.88 -2.71 -24.77
C ARG A 81 12.82 -3.32 -23.37
N PHE A 82 12.28 -2.58 -22.40
CA PHE A 82 11.99 -3.04 -21.05
C PHE A 82 10.50 -2.85 -20.74
N ARG A 83 9.96 -3.73 -19.93
CA ARG A 83 8.60 -3.65 -19.39
C ARG A 83 8.67 -3.66 -17.88
N MET A 84 7.91 -2.80 -17.21
CA MET A 84 7.78 -2.77 -15.77
C MET A 84 6.31 -2.83 -15.40
N ILE A 85 5.92 -3.84 -14.62
CA ILE A 85 4.61 -3.91 -13.98
C ILE A 85 4.70 -3.09 -12.69
N ALA A 86 3.77 -2.15 -12.47
CA ALA A 86 3.71 -1.32 -11.28
C ALA A 86 2.36 -1.46 -10.59
N THR A 87 2.37 -1.81 -9.31
CA THR A 87 1.17 -1.98 -8.48
C THR A 87 1.39 -1.59 -7.04
N ASP A 88 0.33 -1.13 -6.35
CA ASP A 88 0.32 -1.18 -4.89
C ASP A 88 0.34 -2.64 -4.43
N GLY A 89 1.08 -2.95 -3.38
CA GLY A 89 1.00 -4.25 -2.71
C GLY A 89 -0.32 -4.40 -1.95
N VAL A 90 -0.74 -3.31 -1.30
CA VAL A 90 -2.07 -3.17 -0.68
C VAL A 90 -2.70 -1.85 -1.12
N PHE A 91 -3.89 -1.92 -1.70
CA PHE A 91 -4.64 -0.74 -2.15
C PHE A 91 -5.25 0.00 -0.96
N SER A 92 -4.84 1.24 -0.75
CA SER A 92 -5.10 2.03 0.46
C SER A 92 -6.57 2.29 0.76
N MET A 93 -7.43 2.34 -0.28
CA MET A 93 -8.84 2.65 -0.10
C MET A 93 -9.71 1.42 0.19
N ASP A 94 -9.20 0.23 -0.11
CA ASP A 94 -9.95 -1.03 -0.04
C ASP A 94 -9.34 -2.06 0.92
N GLY A 95 -8.04 -1.98 1.18
CA GLY A 95 -7.33 -3.04 1.88
C GLY A 95 -7.21 -4.34 1.05
N SER A 96 -7.49 -4.28 -0.24
CA SER A 96 -7.25 -5.42 -1.14
C SER A 96 -5.76 -5.60 -1.38
N ILE A 97 -5.32 -6.85 -1.44
CA ILE A 97 -3.92 -7.25 -1.56
C ILE A 97 -3.68 -7.70 -3.00
N ALA A 98 -2.64 -7.19 -3.62
CA ALA A 98 -2.27 -7.56 -4.99
C ALA A 98 -2.04 -9.07 -5.13
N ARG A 99 -2.34 -9.60 -6.32
CA ARG A 99 -2.16 -11.02 -6.69
C ARG A 99 -0.71 -11.27 -7.12
N LEU A 100 0.25 -10.98 -6.21
CA LEU A 100 1.68 -10.94 -6.56
C LEU A 100 2.22 -12.26 -7.12
N GLY A 101 1.69 -13.41 -6.70
CA GLY A 101 2.08 -14.71 -7.29
C GLY A 101 1.88 -14.73 -8.79
N GLU A 102 0.67 -14.41 -9.23
CA GLU A 102 0.28 -14.40 -10.64
C GLU A 102 0.93 -13.25 -11.41
N ILE A 103 1.11 -12.09 -10.78
CA ILE A 103 1.85 -10.97 -11.36
C ILE A 103 3.29 -11.39 -11.66
N CYS A 104 3.97 -12.06 -10.72
CA CYS A 104 5.32 -12.56 -10.92
C CYS A 104 5.40 -13.65 -12.01
N GLU A 105 4.38 -14.54 -12.10
CA GLU A 105 4.31 -15.54 -13.18
C GLU A 105 4.19 -14.88 -14.55
N LEU A 106 3.35 -13.84 -14.68
CA LEU A 106 3.26 -13.07 -15.92
C LEU A 106 4.53 -12.27 -16.21
N ALA A 107 5.15 -11.70 -15.17
CA ALA A 107 6.42 -11.00 -15.31
C ALA A 107 7.52 -11.91 -15.86
N ASP A 108 7.66 -13.12 -15.32
CA ASP A 108 8.61 -14.13 -15.83
C ASP A 108 8.30 -14.49 -17.30
N LYS A 109 7.03 -14.74 -17.61
CA LYS A 109 6.58 -15.12 -18.97
C LYS A 109 6.86 -14.05 -20.01
N TYR A 110 6.75 -12.77 -19.64
CA TYR A 110 6.93 -11.64 -20.57
C TYR A 110 8.22 -10.86 -20.34
N SER A 111 9.15 -11.37 -19.53
CA SER A 111 10.43 -10.73 -19.18
C SER A 111 10.22 -9.28 -18.73
N ALA A 112 9.28 -9.07 -17.80
CA ALA A 112 8.98 -7.78 -17.21
C ALA A 112 9.56 -7.68 -15.79
N LEU A 113 9.94 -6.46 -15.38
CA LEU A 113 10.27 -6.14 -13.99
C LEU A 113 8.99 -5.97 -13.18
N VAL A 114 9.05 -6.29 -11.89
CA VAL A 114 7.95 -6.09 -10.94
C VAL A 114 8.32 -5.02 -9.92
N MET A 115 7.53 -3.96 -9.87
CA MET A 115 7.59 -2.92 -8.85
C MET A 115 6.31 -2.95 -8.00
N ILE A 116 6.48 -2.93 -6.69
CA ILE A 116 5.37 -2.77 -5.73
C ILE A 116 5.58 -1.58 -4.81
N ASP A 117 4.51 -0.85 -4.49
CA ASP A 117 4.45 0.05 -3.35
C ASP A 117 3.84 -0.70 -2.16
N ASP A 118 4.65 -0.98 -1.16
CA ASP A 118 4.27 -1.77 0.01
C ASP A 118 4.02 -0.92 1.27
N SER A 119 3.73 0.37 1.07
CA SER A 119 3.49 1.35 2.13
C SER A 119 2.38 0.99 3.10
N HIS A 120 1.42 0.16 2.69
CA HIS A 120 0.32 -0.32 3.53
C HIS A 120 0.50 -1.76 4.01
N ALA A 121 1.68 -2.34 3.90
CA ALA A 121 1.93 -3.73 4.27
C ALA A 121 3.20 -3.93 5.12
N VAL A 122 4.30 -3.28 4.76
CA VAL A 122 5.57 -3.42 5.50
C VAL A 122 5.40 -2.97 6.94
N GLY A 123 5.86 -3.80 7.86
CA GLY A 123 5.75 -3.65 9.31
C GLY A 123 4.80 -4.65 9.96
N PHE A 124 3.83 -5.22 9.24
CA PHE A 124 2.86 -6.13 9.85
C PHE A 124 2.34 -7.26 8.93
N MET A 125 2.39 -7.13 7.61
CA MET A 125 1.96 -8.20 6.71
C MET A 125 3.06 -9.23 6.50
N GLY A 126 2.65 -10.51 6.38
CA GLY A 126 3.56 -11.64 6.33
C GLY A 126 3.94 -12.14 7.73
N LYS A 127 4.60 -13.30 7.77
CA LYS A 127 5.00 -13.97 9.02
C LYS A 127 5.93 -13.10 9.87
N SER A 128 6.86 -12.41 9.22
CA SER A 128 7.85 -11.55 9.88
C SER A 128 7.51 -10.05 9.77
N GLY A 129 6.41 -9.70 9.08
CA GLY A 129 6.02 -8.31 8.84
C GLY A 129 6.76 -7.64 7.69
N ARG A 130 7.36 -8.42 6.79
CA ARG A 130 8.16 -7.89 5.68
C ARG A 130 7.35 -7.27 4.56
N GLY A 131 6.04 -7.53 4.52
CA GLY A 131 5.14 -6.97 3.54
C GLY A 131 4.46 -8.00 2.64
N THR A 132 3.88 -7.53 1.54
CA THR A 132 3.08 -8.36 0.64
C THR A 132 3.89 -9.43 -0.09
N HIS A 133 5.16 -9.17 -0.41
CA HIS A 133 6.04 -10.14 -1.05
C HIS A 133 6.32 -11.37 -0.17
N GLU A 134 6.45 -11.18 1.16
CA GLU A 134 6.49 -12.28 2.12
C GLU A 134 5.13 -12.96 2.25
N HIS A 135 4.07 -12.16 2.40
CA HIS A 135 2.71 -12.65 2.58
C HIS A 135 2.22 -13.53 1.41
N ARG A 136 2.62 -13.18 0.18
CA ARG A 136 2.28 -13.92 -1.04
C ARG A 136 3.32 -14.97 -1.45
N GLY A 137 4.38 -15.16 -0.66
CA GLY A 137 5.39 -16.18 -0.93
C GLY A 137 6.26 -15.92 -2.16
N VAL A 138 6.44 -14.65 -2.54
CA VAL A 138 7.20 -14.24 -3.72
C VAL A 138 8.49 -13.49 -3.37
N MET A 139 9.07 -13.75 -2.20
CA MET A 139 10.38 -13.23 -1.81
C MET A 139 11.41 -13.50 -2.90
N GLY A 140 12.19 -12.46 -3.27
CA GLY A 140 13.22 -12.54 -4.30
C GLY A 140 12.70 -12.47 -5.76
N ARG A 141 11.39 -12.33 -5.99
CA ARG A 141 10.78 -12.21 -7.33
C ARG A 141 10.28 -10.79 -7.65
N VAL A 142 10.36 -9.88 -6.70
CA VAL A 142 10.01 -8.46 -6.86
C VAL A 142 11.30 -7.68 -7.05
N ASP A 143 11.42 -6.93 -8.14
CA ASP A 143 12.65 -6.21 -8.49
C ASP A 143 12.80 -4.90 -7.72
N VAL A 144 11.66 -4.23 -7.41
CA VAL A 144 11.61 -2.94 -6.71
C VAL A 144 10.47 -2.92 -5.73
N ILE A 145 10.77 -2.59 -4.48
CA ILE A 145 9.82 -2.35 -3.40
C ILE A 145 9.98 -0.90 -2.94
N THR A 146 8.94 -0.09 -3.08
CA THR A 146 8.87 1.21 -2.42
C THR A 146 8.04 1.11 -1.15
N GLY A 147 8.30 1.99 -0.21
CA GLY A 147 7.57 2.00 1.05
C GLY A 147 7.79 3.28 1.85
N THR A 148 6.94 3.46 2.86
CA THR A 148 6.97 4.64 3.74
C THR A 148 7.45 4.28 5.14
N LEU A 149 8.15 5.23 5.77
CA LEU A 149 8.49 5.20 7.19
C LEU A 149 7.48 5.98 8.06
N GLY A 150 6.42 6.52 7.45
CA GLY A 150 5.38 7.32 8.11
C GLY A 150 4.07 6.58 8.39
N LYS A 151 4.07 5.24 8.41
CA LYS A 151 2.90 4.40 8.71
C LYS A 151 3.25 3.34 9.76
N ALA A 152 3.10 2.05 9.44
CA ALA A 152 3.35 0.96 10.39
C ALA A 152 4.81 0.86 10.85
N LEU A 153 5.79 1.26 10.04
CA LEU A 153 7.19 1.33 10.46
C LEU A 153 7.51 2.46 11.47
N GLY A 154 6.58 3.37 11.73
CA GLY A 154 6.60 4.25 12.89
C GLY A 154 7.67 5.34 12.92
N GLY A 155 8.33 5.65 11.82
CA GLY A 155 9.40 6.63 11.75
C GLY A 155 8.97 8.10 11.68
N ALA A 156 7.69 8.39 11.69
CA ALA A 156 7.04 9.69 11.49
C ALA A 156 7.00 10.18 10.04
N SER A 157 8.08 10.12 9.29
CA SER A 157 8.13 10.50 7.87
C SER A 157 9.23 9.72 7.14
N GLY A 158 9.36 9.95 5.84
CA GLY A 158 10.37 9.31 5.01
C GLY A 158 9.80 8.20 4.14
N GLY A 159 10.58 7.84 3.14
CA GLY A 159 10.31 6.75 2.23
C GLY A 159 11.60 6.08 1.78
N TYR A 160 11.45 5.00 1.08
CA TYR A 160 12.57 4.25 0.54
C TYR A 160 12.20 3.54 -0.77
N THR A 161 13.22 3.26 -1.55
CA THR A 161 13.20 2.26 -2.62
C THR A 161 14.21 1.19 -2.28
N SER A 162 13.79 -0.07 -2.30
CA SER A 162 14.60 -1.24 -2.00
C SER A 162 14.46 -2.26 -3.12
N GLY A 163 15.53 -2.94 -3.49
CA GLY A 163 15.46 -3.90 -4.60
C GLY A 163 16.82 -4.35 -5.08
N ARG A 164 16.92 -4.58 -6.40
CA ARG A 164 18.18 -4.98 -7.04
C ARG A 164 19.24 -3.90 -6.92
N LYS A 165 20.45 -4.31 -6.63
CA LYS A 165 21.58 -3.40 -6.40
C LYS A 165 21.81 -2.44 -7.58
N GLU A 166 21.77 -2.92 -8.82
CA GLU A 166 22.00 -2.10 -10.02
C GLU A 166 20.94 -1.00 -10.17
N ILE A 167 19.69 -1.29 -9.80
CA ILE A 167 18.59 -0.31 -9.79
C ILE A 167 18.87 0.77 -8.75
N ILE A 168 19.22 0.36 -7.53
CA ILE A 168 19.49 1.29 -6.43
C ILE A 168 20.73 2.14 -6.71
N ASP A 169 21.80 1.57 -7.23
CA ASP A 169 23.01 2.31 -7.65
C ASP A 169 22.67 3.37 -8.71
N PHE A 170 21.80 3.02 -9.68
CA PHE A 170 21.38 3.95 -10.72
C PHE A 170 20.49 5.08 -10.17
N LEU A 171 19.57 4.77 -9.24
CA LEU A 171 18.75 5.78 -8.55
C LEU A 171 19.62 6.77 -7.76
N ARG A 172 20.68 6.30 -7.08
CA ARG A 172 21.61 7.17 -6.36
C ARG A 172 22.29 8.21 -7.27
N GLN A 173 22.52 7.87 -8.55
CA GLN A 173 23.19 8.73 -9.49
C GLN A 173 22.25 9.63 -10.29
N ARG A 174 20.97 9.29 -10.41
CA ARG A 174 20.08 9.92 -11.39
C ARG A 174 18.72 10.33 -10.85
N SER A 175 18.26 9.79 -9.72
CA SER A 175 16.94 10.12 -9.17
C SER A 175 16.90 11.56 -8.67
N ARG A 176 16.12 12.41 -9.33
CA ARG A 176 16.05 13.85 -9.06
C ARG A 176 15.59 14.18 -7.63
N PRO A 177 14.55 13.53 -7.08
CA PRO A 177 14.16 13.77 -5.68
C PRO A 177 15.28 13.44 -4.68
N TYR A 178 16.10 12.43 -4.99
CA TYR A 178 17.25 12.09 -4.14
C TYR A 178 18.37 13.13 -4.24
N LEU A 179 18.70 13.57 -5.48
CA LEU A 179 19.84 14.46 -5.71
C LEU A 179 19.56 15.92 -5.32
N PHE A 180 18.30 16.38 -5.44
CA PHE A 180 17.94 17.79 -5.37
C PHE A 180 16.97 18.13 -4.23
N SER A 181 16.58 17.16 -3.40
CA SER A 181 15.80 17.39 -2.20
C SER A 181 16.59 17.09 -0.93
N ASN A 182 16.00 17.35 0.23
CA ASN A 182 16.64 17.07 1.52
C ASN A 182 16.63 15.59 1.84
N THR A 183 17.64 15.16 2.58
CA THR A 183 17.69 13.79 3.12
C THR A 183 16.76 13.63 4.32
N LEU A 184 16.48 12.37 4.67
CA LEU A 184 15.75 12.03 5.89
C LEU A 184 16.46 12.56 7.14
N ALA A 185 15.70 13.20 8.04
CA ALA A 185 16.27 13.75 9.28
C ALA A 185 16.86 12.62 10.15
N PRO A 186 18.03 12.81 10.77
CA PRO A 186 18.68 11.77 11.59
C PRO A 186 17.81 11.21 12.71
N VAL A 187 16.97 12.02 13.34
CA VAL A 187 16.06 11.58 14.40
C VAL A 187 14.99 10.61 13.87
N VAL A 188 14.50 10.85 12.64
CA VAL A 188 13.53 9.97 11.97
C VAL A 188 14.22 8.68 11.55
N ALA A 189 15.46 8.72 11.08
CA ALA A 189 16.23 7.53 10.76
C ALA A 189 16.47 6.66 12.01
N ALA A 190 16.79 7.27 13.16
CA ALA A 190 16.96 6.56 14.42
C ALA A 190 15.65 5.93 14.92
N ALA A 191 14.53 6.66 14.85
CA ALA A 191 13.21 6.14 15.21
C ALA A 191 12.80 4.96 14.31
N SER A 192 13.06 5.07 13.00
CA SER A 192 12.78 3.99 12.03
C SER A 192 13.62 2.73 12.29
N LEU A 193 14.90 2.90 12.63
CA LEU A 193 15.76 1.77 13.05
C LEU A 193 15.16 1.06 14.25
N ARG A 194 14.75 1.81 15.27
CA ARG A 194 14.13 1.24 16.48
C ARG A 194 12.81 0.55 16.18
N ALA A 195 11.98 1.11 15.31
CA ALA A 195 10.72 0.49 14.88
C ALA A 195 10.97 -0.87 14.20
N ILE A 196 11.94 -0.96 13.28
CA ILE A 196 12.29 -2.22 12.61
C ILE A 196 12.82 -3.25 13.61
N GLU A 197 13.63 -2.85 14.60
CA GLU A 197 14.10 -3.75 15.66
C GLU A 197 12.95 -4.32 16.48
N LEU A 198 11.99 -3.47 16.89
CA LEU A 198 10.81 -3.89 17.66
C LEU A 198 9.94 -4.88 16.86
N ILE A 199 9.68 -4.59 15.59
CA ILE A 199 8.90 -5.46 14.71
C ILE A 199 9.60 -6.81 14.50
N SER A 200 10.93 -6.79 14.37
CA SER A 200 11.73 -8.00 14.14
C SER A 200 11.86 -8.87 15.41
N SER A 201 11.77 -8.28 16.60
CA SER A 201 11.98 -8.98 17.87
C SER A 201 10.73 -9.72 18.38
N SER A 202 9.51 -9.33 17.95
CA SER A 202 8.26 -9.93 18.42
C SER A 202 7.18 -9.94 17.35
N GLY A 203 6.38 -11.03 17.32
CA GLY A 203 5.16 -11.16 16.51
C GLY A 203 3.88 -10.72 17.22
N GLU A 204 3.92 -10.46 18.51
CA GLU A 204 2.74 -10.24 19.37
C GLU A 204 1.82 -9.10 18.86
N LEU A 205 2.40 -7.96 18.47
CA LEU A 205 1.61 -6.85 17.93
C LEU A 205 0.93 -7.21 16.60
N ARG A 206 1.61 -7.99 15.75
CA ARG A 206 1.03 -8.47 14.49
C ARG A 206 -0.13 -9.43 14.72
N GLU A 207 0.04 -10.40 15.64
CA GLU A 207 -0.99 -11.36 16.00
C GLU A 207 -2.22 -10.65 16.59
N ARG A 208 -2.01 -9.70 17.50
CA ARG A 208 -3.08 -8.87 18.08
C ARG A 208 -3.78 -8.02 17.02
N LEU A 209 -3.04 -7.40 16.11
CA LEU A 209 -3.62 -6.65 15.00
C LEU A 209 -4.54 -7.52 14.14
N MET A 210 -4.09 -8.73 13.79
CA MET A 210 -4.89 -9.64 12.96
C MET A 210 -6.10 -10.20 13.71
N ALA A 211 -5.97 -10.46 15.01
CA ALA A 211 -7.11 -10.86 15.86
C ALA A 211 -8.15 -9.74 15.96
N ASN A 212 -7.73 -8.51 16.24
CA ASN A 212 -8.57 -7.32 16.26
C ASN A 212 -9.28 -7.10 14.91
N THR A 213 -8.56 -7.29 13.81
CA THR A 213 -9.11 -7.15 12.47
C THR A 213 -10.21 -8.16 12.21
N ARG A 214 -9.99 -9.44 12.52
CA ARG A 214 -11.01 -10.48 12.38
C ARG A 214 -12.25 -10.17 13.22
N ARG A 215 -12.07 -9.86 14.52
CA ARG A 215 -13.15 -9.49 15.43
C ARG A 215 -14.02 -8.36 14.87
N PHE A 216 -13.37 -7.28 14.43
CA PHE A 216 -14.10 -6.13 13.90
C PHE A 216 -14.84 -6.47 12.59
N ARG A 217 -14.21 -7.16 11.66
CA ARG A 217 -14.84 -7.58 10.39
C ARG A 217 -16.06 -8.46 10.63
N GLU A 218 -15.93 -9.47 11.50
CA GLU A 218 -17.03 -10.37 11.84
C GLU A 218 -18.16 -9.65 12.55
N GLY A 219 -17.85 -8.74 13.48
CA GLY A 219 -18.83 -7.94 14.19
C GLY A 219 -19.60 -7.02 13.25
N MET A 220 -18.93 -6.30 12.36
CA MET A 220 -19.57 -5.41 11.39
C MET A 220 -20.46 -6.18 10.41
N ALA A 221 -20.04 -7.37 9.98
CA ALA A 221 -20.86 -8.24 9.13
C ALA A 221 -22.13 -8.70 9.86
N LYS A 222 -22.04 -9.08 11.14
CA LYS A 222 -23.21 -9.45 11.99
C LYS A 222 -24.17 -8.28 12.16
N LEU A 223 -23.68 -7.05 12.19
CA LEU A 223 -24.51 -5.83 12.24
C LEU A 223 -25.12 -5.45 10.88
N GLY A 224 -24.90 -6.27 9.84
CA GLY A 224 -25.48 -6.09 8.52
C GLY A 224 -24.83 -4.95 7.72
N PHE A 225 -23.59 -4.57 8.01
CA PHE A 225 -22.83 -3.67 7.18
C PHE A 225 -22.21 -4.41 5.98
N GLN A 226 -22.25 -3.77 4.82
CA GLN A 226 -21.51 -4.25 3.65
C GLN A 226 -20.04 -3.88 3.81
N ILE A 227 -19.17 -4.88 3.97
CA ILE A 227 -17.73 -4.71 3.98
C ILE A 227 -17.11 -5.53 2.84
N LYS A 228 -16.08 -4.99 2.19
CA LYS A 228 -15.35 -5.78 1.19
C LYS A 228 -14.64 -6.97 1.85
N PRO A 229 -14.71 -8.17 1.24
CA PRO A 229 -13.92 -9.32 1.70
C PRO A 229 -12.43 -8.98 1.79
N GLY A 230 -11.73 -9.58 2.74
CA GLY A 230 -10.30 -9.39 2.90
C GLY A 230 -9.84 -9.66 4.34
N GLU A 231 -8.55 -9.64 4.52
CA GLU A 231 -7.87 -9.92 5.80
C GLU A 231 -7.08 -8.71 6.33
N HIS A 232 -6.95 -7.66 5.51
CA HIS A 232 -6.17 -6.47 5.86
C HIS A 232 -6.86 -5.62 6.94
N PRO A 233 -6.09 -4.95 7.84
CA PRO A 233 -6.60 -4.04 8.87
C PRO A 233 -7.34 -2.79 8.34
N ILE A 234 -7.20 -2.45 7.08
CA ILE A 234 -8.11 -1.52 6.40
C ILE A 234 -9.44 -2.24 6.17
N VAL A 235 -10.50 -1.72 6.77
CA VAL A 235 -11.86 -2.27 6.67
C VAL A 235 -12.78 -1.22 6.05
N PRO A 236 -13.06 -1.32 4.74
CA PRO A 236 -13.99 -0.40 4.08
C PRO A 236 -15.44 -0.81 4.37
N ILE A 237 -16.20 0.07 4.98
CA ILE A 237 -17.64 -0.03 5.21
C ILE A 237 -18.33 0.67 4.04
N MET A 238 -18.94 -0.10 3.14
CA MET A 238 -19.49 0.41 1.90
C MET A 238 -20.86 1.07 2.14
N LEU A 239 -21.01 2.34 1.74
CA LEU A 239 -22.24 3.12 1.88
C LEU A 239 -22.81 3.55 0.52
N GLY A 240 -22.00 3.57 -0.53
CA GLY A 240 -22.39 3.91 -1.90
C GLY A 240 -22.57 5.41 -2.15
N ASP A 241 -23.35 6.10 -1.31
CA ASP A 241 -23.65 7.52 -1.42
C ASP A 241 -22.69 8.40 -0.64
N ALA A 242 -22.27 9.54 -1.25
CA ALA A 242 -21.30 10.45 -0.65
C ALA A 242 -21.86 11.21 0.58
N ARG A 243 -23.14 11.63 0.54
CA ARG A 243 -23.77 12.34 1.65
C ARG A 243 -23.96 11.42 2.84
N LEU A 244 -24.33 10.17 2.55
CA LEU A 244 -24.44 9.14 3.59
C LEU A 244 -23.11 8.87 4.27
N ALA A 245 -22.01 8.79 3.51
CA ALA A 245 -20.67 8.63 4.08
C ALA A 245 -20.24 9.81 4.96
N GLN A 246 -20.59 11.04 4.56
CA GLN A 246 -20.36 12.25 5.37
C GLN A 246 -21.22 12.26 6.64
N SER A 247 -22.52 11.95 6.52
CA SER A 247 -23.43 11.88 7.68
C SER A 247 -22.99 10.80 8.69
N MET A 248 -22.61 9.63 8.20
CA MET A 248 -22.08 8.56 9.06
C MET A 248 -20.81 9.01 9.79
N ALA A 249 -19.86 9.64 9.09
CA ALA A 249 -18.62 10.13 9.72
C ALA A 249 -18.90 11.19 10.79
N ALA A 250 -19.84 12.11 10.53
CA ALA A 250 -20.26 13.13 11.52
C ALA A 250 -20.91 12.50 12.75
N ARG A 251 -21.85 11.56 12.59
CA ARG A 251 -22.46 10.83 13.70
C ARG A 251 -21.46 10.04 14.52
N MET A 252 -20.51 9.37 13.86
CA MET A 252 -19.47 8.64 14.56
C MET A 252 -18.57 9.56 15.39
N LEU A 253 -18.26 10.77 14.88
CA LEU A 253 -17.48 11.75 15.63
C LEU A 253 -18.24 12.25 16.88
N GLU A 254 -19.55 12.54 16.78
CA GLU A 254 -20.41 12.90 17.91
C GLU A 254 -20.44 11.80 18.98
N LYS A 255 -20.31 10.54 18.58
CA LYS A 255 -20.24 9.36 19.46
C LYS A 255 -18.83 9.04 19.96
N GLY A 256 -17.84 9.92 19.71
CA GLY A 256 -16.46 9.77 20.18
C GLY A 256 -15.58 8.86 19.31
N ILE A 257 -16.00 8.55 18.09
CA ILE A 257 -15.24 7.72 17.15
C ILE A 257 -14.82 8.54 15.92
N TYR A 258 -13.52 8.71 15.75
CA TYR A 258 -12.98 9.41 14.60
C TYR A 258 -12.83 8.47 13.40
N VAL A 259 -13.66 8.68 12.39
CA VAL A 259 -13.59 8.01 11.09
C VAL A 259 -13.83 9.01 9.96
N ILE A 260 -13.36 8.69 8.76
CA ILE A 260 -13.49 9.56 7.59
C ILE A 260 -14.25 8.84 6.48
N GLY A 261 -15.19 9.57 5.85
CA GLY A 261 -15.86 9.17 4.62
C GLY A 261 -14.99 9.44 3.40
N PHE A 262 -14.83 8.44 2.54
CA PHE A 262 -14.18 8.56 1.24
C PHE A 262 -15.22 8.44 0.12
N PHE A 263 -15.21 9.40 -0.79
CA PHE A 263 -16.12 9.48 -1.94
C PHE A 263 -15.40 10.10 -3.15
N TYR A 264 -16.07 10.18 -4.27
CA TYR A 264 -15.51 10.77 -5.49
C TYR A 264 -14.94 12.19 -5.22
N PRO A 265 -13.75 12.55 -5.74
CA PRO A 265 -12.92 11.80 -6.71
C PRO A 265 -11.91 10.82 -6.12
N VAL A 266 -11.85 10.67 -4.80
CA VAL A 266 -10.87 9.79 -4.12
C VAL A 266 -11.14 8.31 -4.38
N VAL A 267 -12.42 7.96 -4.50
CA VAL A 267 -12.89 6.63 -4.90
C VAL A 267 -13.89 6.78 -6.05
N PRO A 268 -14.15 5.74 -6.87
CA PRO A 268 -15.10 5.81 -7.97
C PRO A 268 -16.50 6.23 -7.52
N GLN A 269 -17.27 6.87 -8.41
CA GLN A 269 -18.67 7.26 -8.15
C GLN A 269 -19.50 6.04 -7.75
N GLY A 270 -20.42 6.22 -6.77
CA GLY A 270 -21.28 5.16 -6.28
C GLY A 270 -20.58 4.17 -5.34
N THR A 271 -19.31 4.41 -4.97
CA THR A 271 -18.54 3.52 -4.10
C THR A 271 -18.06 4.21 -2.83
N ALA A 272 -18.81 5.22 -2.35
CA ALA A 272 -18.48 5.92 -1.12
C ALA A 272 -18.45 4.96 0.08
N ARG A 273 -17.57 5.22 1.02
CA ARG A 273 -17.31 4.34 2.16
C ARG A 273 -16.76 5.08 3.36
N ILE A 274 -16.91 4.49 4.54
CA ILE A 274 -16.05 4.79 5.68
C ILE A 274 -14.87 3.82 5.63
N ARG A 275 -13.64 4.33 5.70
CA ARG A 275 -12.46 3.50 5.82
C ARG A 275 -12.01 3.42 7.27
N VAL A 276 -12.25 2.28 7.91
CA VAL A 276 -11.75 2.02 9.25
C VAL A 276 -10.34 1.46 9.16
N GLN A 277 -9.46 1.91 10.05
CA GLN A 277 -8.10 1.42 10.22
C GLN A 277 -7.98 0.78 11.60
N ILE A 278 -7.86 -0.55 11.65
CA ILE A 278 -7.66 -1.29 12.90
C ILE A 278 -6.20 -1.17 13.34
N SER A 279 -5.98 -1.11 14.65
CA SER A 279 -4.67 -1.03 15.29
C SER A 279 -4.48 -2.16 16.30
N ALA A 280 -3.24 -2.58 16.49
CA ALA A 280 -2.86 -3.44 17.62
C ALA A 280 -3.01 -2.74 18.98
N ALA A 281 -3.09 -1.41 19.00
CA ALA A 281 -3.33 -0.64 20.22
C ALA A 281 -4.79 -0.66 20.68
N HIS A 282 -5.75 -0.98 19.81
CA HIS A 282 -7.14 -1.11 20.21
C HIS A 282 -7.31 -2.30 21.16
N SER A 283 -7.99 -2.08 22.27
CA SER A 283 -8.48 -3.15 23.13
C SER A 283 -9.76 -3.78 22.55
N GLU A 284 -10.16 -4.94 23.05
CA GLU A 284 -11.44 -5.53 22.67
C GLU A 284 -12.61 -4.62 23.03
N ALA A 285 -12.55 -3.93 24.18
CA ALA A 285 -13.57 -2.96 24.61
C ALA A 285 -13.69 -1.78 23.64
N ASP A 286 -12.56 -1.27 23.09
CA ASP A 286 -12.59 -0.20 22.08
C ASP A 286 -13.29 -0.67 20.80
N LEU A 287 -13.02 -1.90 20.36
CA LEU A 287 -13.66 -2.46 19.17
C LEU A 287 -15.16 -2.71 19.38
N ASP A 288 -15.54 -3.24 20.53
CA ASP A 288 -16.96 -3.46 20.88
C ASP A 288 -17.72 -2.15 20.98
N PHE A 289 -17.12 -1.14 21.62
CA PHE A 289 -17.67 0.21 21.67
C PHE A 289 -17.83 0.79 20.26
N ALA A 290 -16.81 0.68 19.41
CA ALA A 290 -16.90 1.18 18.04
C ALA A 290 -18.03 0.50 17.26
N MET A 291 -18.14 -0.82 17.35
CA MET A 291 -19.21 -1.57 16.68
C MET A 291 -20.62 -1.18 17.19
N ALA A 292 -20.78 -0.96 18.50
CA ALA A 292 -22.04 -0.48 19.07
C ALA A 292 -22.41 0.91 18.53
N MET A 293 -21.46 1.84 18.44
CA MET A 293 -21.69 3.18 17.91
C MET A 293 -22.01 3.16 16.41
N PHE A 294 -21.39 2.28 15.64
CA PHE A 294 -21.77 2.06 14.24
C PHE A 294 -23.22 1.54 14.12
N ALA A 295 -23.66 0.62 15.00
CA ALA A 295 -25.03 0.11 14.98
C ALA A 295 -26.06 1.22 15.33
N GLU A 296 -25.76 2.07 16.32
CA GLU A 296 -26.60 3.21 16.66
C GLU A 296 -26.69 4.22 15.51
N ALA A 297 -25.54 4.62 14.94
CA ALA A 297 -25.48 5.56 13.82
C ALA A 297 -26.23 5.01 12.59
N LYS A 298 -26.13 3.68 12.35
CA LYS A 298 -26.90 2.99 11.31
C LYS A 298 -28.41 3.18 11.51
N SER A 299 -28.91 2.93 12.73
CA SER A 299 -30.33 3.10 13.07
C SER A 299 -30.80 4.55 12.93
N GLU A 300 -30.00 5.53 13.39
CA GLU A 300 -30.31 6.96 13.29
C GLU A 300 -30.39 7.44 11.82
N LEU A 301 -29.61 6.85 10.93
CA LEU A 301 -29.57 7.18 9.50
C LEU A 301 -30.55 6.35 8.65
N GLY A 302 -31.28 5.42 9.26
CA GLY A 302 -32.30 4.61 8.57
C GLY A 302 -31.71 3.58 7.59
N LEU A 303 -30.53 3.01 7.88
CA LEU A 303 -29.78 2.04 7.04
C LEU A 303 -30.09 0.59 7.39
#